data_3cf725234fb77233470047209d80470b
#
_entry.id   3cf725234fb77233470047209d80470b
#
_cell.length_a   1.000
_cell.length_b   1.000
_cell.length_c   1.000
_cell.angle_alpha   90.00
_cell.angle_beta   90.00
_cell.angle_gamma   90.00
#
_symmetry.space_group_name_H-M   'P 1'
#
loop_
_entity.id
_entity.type
_entity.pdbx_description
1 polymer ?
#
loop_
_entity_poly.entity_id
_entity_poly.type
_entity_poly.pdbx_seq_one_letter_code
_entity_poly.pdbx_strand_id
1 'polypeptide(L)'
;MKLLLASGSKTRAEILDKAKIPYEVVEHNVDEDEAKISYAHLTPEDIATKLAELKAIKPSYQYENSFVIGADQVLELNDTIINKAKDINEAKGQLLELQGKNHKLITSIAIAKNGSIVWKHRDTSNISMRELN
;
A
#
# COMPACT_ATOMS: atom_id res chain seq x y z
N MET A 1 2.53 25.41 -0.72
CA MET A 1 2.89 24.06 -0.24
C MET A 1 2.46 23.02 -1.27
N LYS A 2 3.35 22.09 -1.59
CA LYS A 2 3.08 21.08 -2.61
C LYS A 2 2.52 19.81 -2.00
N LEU A 3 1.70 19.09 -2.79
CA LEU A 3 1.25 17.76 -2.47
C LEU A 3 1.96 16.78 -3.41
N LEU A 4 2.67 15.81 -2.85
CA LEU A 4 3.42 14.82 -3.59
C LEU A 4 2.82 13.44 -3.36
N LEU A 5 2.66 12.67 -4.44
CA LEU A 5 2.19 11.29 -4.38
C LEU A 5 3.39 10.37 -4.60
N ALA A 6 3.83 9.71 -3.53
CA ALA A 6 4.95 8.76 -3.58
C ALA A 6 4.42 7.36 -3.89
N SER A 7 3.80 7.20 -5.06
CA SER A 7 3.20 5.94 -5.48
C SER A 7 3.11 5.87 -6.98
N GLY A 8 3.40 4.69 -7.55
CA GLY A 8 3.20 4.42 -8.96
C GLY A 8 1.78 3.98 -9.31
N SER A 9 0.86 4.00 -8.36
CA SER A 9 -0.50 3.54 -8.59
C SER A 9 -1.30 4.51 -9.45
N LYS A 10 -1.74 4.06 -10.60
CA LYS A 10 -2.61 4.84 -11.50
C LYS A 10 -3.96 5.12 -10.84
N THR A 11 -4.48 4.17 -10.07
CA THR A 11 -5.77 4.32 -9.38
C THR A 11 -5.74 5.48 -8.39
N ARG A 12 -4.65 5.59 -7.60
CA ARG A 12 -4.50 6.70 -6.64
C ARG A 12 -4.36 8.03 -7.34
N ALA A 13 -3.59 8.08 -8.42
CA ALA A 13 -3.45 9.28 -9.23
C ALA A 13 -4.80 9.70 -9.85
N GLU A 14 -5.58 8.76 -10.35
CA GLU A 14 -6.91 9.01 -10.91
C GLU A 14 -7.87 9.60 -9.88
N ILE A 15 -7.81 9.14 -8.62
CA ILE A 15 -8.65 9.68 -7.54
C ILE A 15 -8.32 11.14 -7.32
N LEU A 16 -7.04 11.51 -7.28
CA LEU A 16 -6.62 12.90 -7.12
C LEU A 16 -7.02 13.75 -8.34
N ASP A 17 -6.89 13.19 -9.54
CA ASP A 17 -7.30 13.86 -10.79
C ASP A 17 -8.80 14.15 -10.78
N LYS A 18 -9.63 13.19 -10.39
CA LYS A 18 -11.08 13.38 -10.30
C LYS A 18 -11.47 14.41 -9.27
N ALA A 19 -10.75 14.49 -8.17
CA ALA A 19 -10.96 15.48 -7.13
C ALA A 19 -10.41 16.87 -7.52
N LYS A 20 -9.72 16.96 -8.65
CA LYS A 20 -9.07 18.19 -9.15
C LYS A 20 -8.06 18.75 -8.16
N ILE A 21 -7.35 17.88 -7.45
CA ILE A 21 -6.32 18.25 -6.50
C ILE A 21 -4.97 18.25 -7.23
N PRO A 22 -4.26 19.39 -7.28
CA PRO A 22 -2.92 19.43 -7.88
C PRO A 22 -1.94 18.58 -7.08
N TYR A 23 -1.15 17.75 -7.76
CA TYR A 23 -0.12 16.92 -7.14
C TYR A 23 1.01 16.65 -8.12
N GLU A 24 2.15 16.21 -7.58
CA GLU A 24 3.27 15.70 -8.39
C GLU A 24 3.55 14.28 -7.93
N VAL A 25 3.97 13.40 -8.85
CA VAL A 25 4.37 12.03 -8.53
C VAL A 25 5.87 12.00 -8.26
N VAL A 26 6.26 11.37 -7.15
CA VAL A 26 7.66 11.17 -6.79
C VAL A 26 7.90 9.70 -6.45
N GLU A 27 9.15 9.27 -6.46
CA GLU A 27 9.51 7.92 -6.06
C GLU A 27 9.68 7.84 -4.55
N HIS A 28 9.20 6.74 -3.94
CA HIS A 28 9.35 6.55 -2.49
C HIS A 28 10.72 6.01 -2.09
N ASN A 29 11.42 5.33 -3.01
CA ASN A 29 12.76 4.74 -2.79
C ASN A 29 12.84 3.77 -1.61
N VAL A 30 11.74 3.13 -1.25
CA VAL A 30 11.69 2.11 -0.21
C VAL A 30 11.90 0.75 -0.83
N ASP A 31 12.83 -0.03 -0.25
CA ASP A 31 13.00 -1.43 -0.60
C ASP A 31 11.90 -2.23 0.12
N GLU A 32 10.83 -2.54 -0.60
CA GLU A 32 9.66 -3.20 -0.02
C GLU A 32 9.97 -4.64 0.42
N ASP A 33 10.83 -5.35 -0.31
CA ASP A 33 11.19 -6.73 0.04
C ASP A 33 11.99 -6.75 1.35
N GLU A 34 12.97 -5.86 1.49
CA GLU A 34 13.73 -5.72 2.73
C GLU A 34 12.83 -5.33 3.90
N ALA A 35 11.92 -4.37 3.69
CA ALA A 35 10.99 -3.93 4.73
C ALA A 35 10.08 -5.07 5.17
N LYS A 36 9.56 -5.88 4.25
CA LYS A 36 8.73 -7.03 4.59
C LYS A 36 9.48 -8.07 5.41
N ILE A 37 10.76 -8.30 5.12
CA ILE A 37 11.61 -9.19 5.91
C ILE A 37 11.80 -8.62 7.31
N SER A 38 12.14 -7.34 7.42
CA SER A 38 12.38 -6.67 8.70
C SER A 38 11.14 -6.64 9.59
N TYR A 39 9.95 -6.50 9.00
CA TYR A 39 8.68 -6.42 9.73
C TYR A 39 7.86 -7.71 9.67
N ALA A 40 8.47 -8.85 9.30
CA ALA A 40 7.77 -10.13 9.18
C ALA A 40 7.11 -10.60 10.49
N HIS A 41 7.58 -10.12 11.62
CA HIS A 41 7.01 -10.42 12.95
C HIS A 41 5.72 -9.66 13.25
N LEU A 42 5.37 -8.67 12.45
CA LEU A 42 4.15 -7.87 12.65
C LEU A 42 2.95 -8.54 11.97
N THR A 43 1.75 -8.12 12.37
CA THR A 43 0.53 -8.53 11.68
C THR A 43 0.48 -7.92 10.28
N PRO A 44 -0.29 -8.50 9.34
CA PRO A 44 -0.47 -7.91 8.01
C PRO A 44 -0.95 -6.45 8.04
N GLU A 45 -1.85 -6.11 8.97
CA GLU A 45 -2.33 -4.74 9.18
C GLU A 45 -1.19 -3.80 9.54
N ASP A 46 -0.32 -4.22 10.45
CA ASP A 46 0.79 -3.39 10.91
C ASP A 46 1.87 -3.27 9.83
N ILE A 47 2.08 -4.31 9.03
CA ILE A 47 3.01 -4.27 7.89
C ILE A 47 2.52 -3.24 6.86
N ALA A 48 1.23 -3.24 6.53
CA ALA A 48 0.66 -2.26 5.61
C ALA A 48 0.85 -0.83 6.13
N THR A 49 0.60 -0.62 7.42
CA THR A 49 0.80 0.68 8.07
C THR A 49 2.26 1.13 8.01
N LYS A 50 3.20 0.24 8.34
CA LYS A 50 4.63 0.54 8.30
C LYS A 50 5.12 0.87 6.90
N LEU A 51 4.70 0.11 5.90
CA LEU A 51 5.07 0.36 4.51
C LEU A 51 4.53 1.70 4.02
N ALA A 52 3.27 2.02 4.32
CA ALA A 52 2.70 3.31 3.96
C ALA A 52 3.46 4.47 4.61
N GLU A 53 3.79 4.34 5.89
CA GLU A 53 4.57 5.35 6.62
C GLU A 53 5.96 5.54 6.00
N LEU A 54 6.69 4.46 5.71
CA LEU A 54 8.01 4.53 5.11
C LEU A 54 7.97 5.20 3.73
N LYS A 55 6.97 4.86 2.92
CA LYS A 55 6.80 5.45 1.59
C LYS A 55 6.45 6.94 1.62
N ALA A 56 5.87 7.42 2.72
CA ALA A 56 5.62 8.84 2.93
C ALA A 56 6.84 9.54 3.55
N ILE A 57 7.42 8.96 4.60
CA ILE A 57 8.50 9.58 5.38
C ILE A 57 9.78 9.72 4.56
N LYS A 58 10.19 8.65 3.88
CA LYS A 58 11.48 8.64 3.17
C LYS A 58 11.61 9.76 2.15
N PRO A 59 10.64 9.96 1.22
CA PRO A 59 10.70 11.12 0.33
C PRO A 59 10.53 12.46 1.04
N SER A 60 9.83 12.51 2.17
CA SER A 60 9.56 13.78 2.86
C SER A 60 10.82 14.48 3.37
N TYR A 61 11.89 13.75 3.60
CA TYR A 61 13.18 14.36 3.93
C TYR A 61 13.79 15.11 2.76
N GLN A 62 13.50 14.68 1.55
CA GLN A 62 14.06 15.26 0.33
C GLN A 62 13.26 16.46 -0.17
N TYR A 63 11.96 16.46 0.07
CA TYR A 63 11.03 17.49 -0.42
C TYR A 63 10.49 18.33 0.72
N GLU A 64 11.29 19.29 1.19
CA GLU A 64 10.91 20.18 2.29
C GLU A 64 9.65 20.97 1.98
N ASN A 65 8.85 21.28 3.00
CA ASN A 65 7.60 22.04 2.91
C ASN A 65 6.58 21.42 1.95
N SER A 66 6.62 20.10 1.80
CA SER A 66 5.67 19.37 0.99
C SER A 66 4.95 18.33 1.84
N PHE A 67 3.69 18.08 1.53
CA PHE A 67 2.98 16.92 2.06
C PHE A 67 3.23 15.75 1.12
N VAL A 68 3.71 14.64 1.66
CA VAL A 68 4.00 13.43 0.87
C VAL A 68 3.03 12.34 1.26
N ILE A 69 2.28 11.83 0.28
CA ILE A 69 1.34 10.73 0.48
C ILE A 69 2.05 9.42 0.14
N GLY A 70 2.12 8.53 1.12
CA GLY A 70 2.53 7.14 0.94
C GLY A 70 1.36 6.23 1.18
N ALA A 71 1.31 5.11 0.48
CA ALA A 71 0.23 4.16 0.65
C ALA A 71 0.72 2.75 0.38
N ASP A 72 0.11 1.79 1.04
CA ASP A 72 0.35 0.37 0.81
C ASP A 72 -0.95 -0.42 0.89
N GLN A 73 -0.98 -1.54 0.19
CA GLN A 73 -2.12 -2.42 0.15
C GLN A 73 -1.63 -3.85 0.25
N VAL A 74 -2.17 -4.62 1.20
CA VAL A 74 -1.82 -6.02 1.37
C VAL A 74 -3.06 -6.89 1.31
N LEU A 75 -2.89 -8.06 0.71
CA LEU A 75 -3.91 -9.10 0.67
C LEU A 75 -3.55 -10.14 1.72
N GLU A 76 -4.49 -10.45 2.61
CA GLU A 76 -4.28 -11.39 3.71
C GLU A 76 -5.26 -12.54 3.62
N LEU A 77 -4.72 -13.77 3.76
CA LEU A 77 -5.48 -15.00 3.88
C LEU A 77 -4.95 -15.76 5.10
N ASN A 78 -5.80 -15.98 6.12
CA ASN A 78 -5.43 -16.71 7.34
C ASN A 78 -4.15 -16.17 7.99
N ASP A 79 -4.08 -14.85 8.18
CA ASP A 79 -2.94 -14.11 8.77
C ASP A 79 -1.64 -14.20 7.95
N THR A 80 -1.75 -14.64 6.69
CA THR A 80 -0.62 -14.72 5.77
C THR A 80 -0.80 -13.70 4.64
N ILE A 81 0.25 -12.96 4.33
CA ILE A 81 0.22 -12.01 3.22
C ILE A 81 0.36 -12.76 1.90
N ILE A 82 -0.54 -12.45 0.96
CA ILE A 82 -0.45 -12.92 -0.42
C ILE A 82 0.25 -11.82 -1.22
N ASN A 83 1.42 -12.09 -1.72
CA ASN A 83 2.18 -11.12 -2.51
C ASN A 83 1.64 -11.01 -3.93
N LYS A 84 1.89 -9.86 -4.56
CA LYS A 84 1.49 -9.61 -5.94
C LYS A 84 2.09 -10.67 -6.87
N ALA A 85 1.24 -11.24 -7.74
CA ALA A 85 1.67 -12.26 -8.70
C ALA A 85 2.69 -11.69 -9.69
N LYS A 86 3.74 -12.45 -9.96
CA LYS A 86 4.82 -12.07 -10.87
C LYS A 86 4.48 -12.40 -12.33
N ASP A 87 3.67 -13.44 -12.53
CA ASP A 87 3.26 -13.89 -13.85
C ASP A 87 1.86 -14.52 -13.80
N ILE A 88 1.37 -14.94 -14.96
CA ILE A 88 0.02 -15.50 -15.08
C ILE A 88 -0.14 -16.85 -14.37
N ASN A 89 0.91 -17.66 -14.32
CA ASN A 89 0.87 -18.94 -13.60
C ASN A 89 0.74 -18.75 -12.11
N GLU A 90 1.48 -17.79 -11.55
CA GLU A 90 1.38 -17.43 -10.14
C GLU A 90 0.02 -16.82 -9.82
N ALA A 91 -0.53 -15.99 -10.72
CA ALA A 91 -1.88 -15.44 -10.56
C ALA A 91 -2.95 -16.53 -10.54
N LYS A 92 -2.84 -17.53 -11.41
CA LYS A 92 -3.75 -18.70 -11.41
C LYS A 92 -3.66 -19.47 -10.11
N GLY A 93 -2.45 -19.70 -9.60
CA GLY A 93 -2.25 -20.37 -8.31
C GLY A 93 -2.89 -19.60 -7.16
N GLN A 94 -2.77 -18.28 -7.15
CA GLN A 94 -3.39 -17.43 -6.13
C GLN A 94 -4.92 -17.50 -6.21
N LEU A 95 -5.49 -17.48 -7.41
CA LEU A 95 -6.95 -17.61 -7.58
C LEU A 95 -7.46 -18.93 -7.05
N LEU A 96 -6.74 -20.03 -7.33
CA LEU A 96 -7.10 -21.35 -6.81
C LEU A 96 -7.01 -21.41 -5.29
N GLU A 97 -6.02 -20.75 -4.71
CA GLU A 97 -5.85 -20.69 -3.26
C GLU A 97 -6.97 -19.86 -2.58
N LEU A 98 -7.42 -18.79 -3.23
CA LEU A 98 -8.45 -17.89 -2.68
C LEU A 98 -9.88 -18.36 -2.90
N GLN A 99 -10.13 -19.25 -3.88
CA GLN A 99 -11.49 -19.67 -4.20
C GLN A 99 -12.17 -20.34 -2.99
N GLY A 100 -13.43 -20.03 -2.79
CA GLY A 100 -14.22 -20.59 -1.69
C GLY A 100 -13.81 -20.09 -0.31
N LYS A 101 -12.91 -19.11 -0.22
CA LYS A 101 -12.37 -18.60 1.05
C LYS A 101 -12.64 -17.12 1.22
N ASN A 102 -12.62 -16.69 2.46
CA ASN A 102 -12.67 -15.28 2.82
C ASN A 102 -11.25 -14.75 2.97
N HIS A 103 -11.00 -13.58 2.42
CA HIS A 103 -9.72 -12.92 2.58
C HIS A 103 -9.93 -11.42 2.87
N LYS A 104 -8.86 -10.75 3.26
CA LYS A 104 -8.89 -9.32 3.59
C LYS A 104 -8.01 -8.53 2.67
N LEU A 105 -8.49 -7.37 2.27
CA LEU A 105 -7.70 -6.37 1.58
C LEU A 105 -7.49 -5.22 2.55
N ILE A 106 -6.24 -4.98 2.91
CA ILE A 106 -5.88 -3.96 3.89
C ILE A 106 -5.19 -2.83 3.15
N THR A 107 -5.76 -1.63 3.24
CA THR A 107 -5.21 -0.43 2.62
C THR A 107 -4.78 0.54 3.69
N SER A 108 -3.55 1.02 3.63
CA SER A 108 -3.03 2.01 4.56
C SER A 108 -2.51 3.22 3.80
N ILE A 109 -2.81 4.41 4.31
CA ILE A 109 -2.38 5.69 3.74
C ILE A 109 -1.73 6.50 4.84
N ALA A 110 -0.62 7.13 4.53
CA ALA A 110 0.07 8.03 5.45
C ALA A 110 0.47 9.31 4.73
N ILE A 111 0.43 10.42 5.43
CA ILE A 111 0.91 11.70 4.93
C ILE A 111 2.04 12.16 5.85
N ALA A 112 3.18 12.46 5.27
CA ALA A 112 4.35 12.93 5.99
C ALA A 112 4.76 14.34 5.53
N LYS A 113 5.39 15.06 6.45
CA LYS A 113 5.99 16.35 6.18
C LYS A 113 7.28 16.46 6.98
N ASN A 114 8.39 16.79 6.30
CA ASN A 114 9.69 16.98 6.94
C ASN A 114 10.10 15.80 7.86
N GLY A 115 9.88 14.58 7.41
CA GLY A 115 10.26 13.36 8.10
C GLY A 115 9.30 12.88 9.19
N SER A 116 8.16 13.54 9.37
CA SER A 116 7.19 13.17 10.41
C SER A 116 5.82 12.87 9.81
N ILE A 117 5.15 11.85 10.34
CA ILE A 117 3.77 11.54 9.96
C ILE A 117 2.84 12.60 10.55
N VAL A 118 2.04 13.24 9.69
CA VAL A 118 1.05 14.24 10.10
C VAL A 118 -0.37 13.70 10.05
N TRP A 119 -0.61 12.63 9.29
CA TRP A 119 -1.91 11.99 9.20
C TRP A 119 -1.77 10.56 8.69
N LYS A 120 -2.60 9.66 9.16
CA LYS A 120 -2.66 8.30 8.64
C LYS A 120 -4.05 7.70 8.78
N HIS A 121 -4.37 6.75 7.90
CA HIS A 121 -5.64 6.05 7.90
C HIS A 121 -5.45 4.61 7.39
N ARG A 122 -6.23 3.71 7.91
CA ARG A 122 -6.22 2.30 7.50
C ARG A 122 -7.63 1.78 7.36
N ASP A 123 -7.89 1.09 6.26
CA ASP A 123 -9.15 0.41 5.98
C ASP A 123 -8.91 -1.07 5.74
N THR A 124 -9.86 -1.89 6.16
CA THR A 124 -9.85 -3.32 5.90
C THR A 124 -11.17 -3.71 5.25
N SER A 125 -11.09 -4.35 4.08
CA SER A 125 -12.24 -4.90 3.38
C SER A 125 -12.22 -6.41 3.48
N ASN A 126 -13.33 -7.03 3.90
CA ASN A 126 -13.49 -8.47 3.90
C ASN A 126 -14.09 -8.90 2.56
N ILE A 127 -13.43 -9.81 1.88
CA ILE A 127 -13.83 -10.26 0.55
C ILE A 127 -14.07 -11.76 0.60
N SER A 128 -15.26 -12.18 0.13
CA SER A 128 -15.58 -13.60 -0.04
C SER A 128 -15.49 -13.94 -1.52
N MET A 129 -14.70 -14.94 -1.83
CA MET A 129 -14.54 -15.41 -3.19
C MET A 129 -15.25 -16.73 -3.36
N ARG A 130 -16.23 -16.79 -4.32
CA ARG A 130 -16.92 -18.07 -4.58
C ARG A 130 -16.00 -19.04 -5.29
N GLU A 131 -16.35 -20.33 -5.15
CA GLU A 131 -15.64 -21.40 -5.86
C GLU A 131 -15.76 -21.22 -7.37
N LEU A 132 -14.65 -21.47 -8.05
CA LEU A 132 -14.58 -21.45 -9.51
C LEU A 132 -14.84 -22.88 -10.02
N ASN A 133 -15.77 -22.99 -10.93
CA ASN A 133 -16.11 -24.28 -11.55
C ASN A 133 -15.41 -24.45 -12.88
#